data_06eb0dd2199974d59352c89b2bc7ed83
#
_entry.id   06eb0dd2199974d59352c89b2bc7ed83
#
_cell.length_a   1.000
_cell.length_b   1.000
_cell.length_c   1.000
_cell.angle_alpha   90.00
_cell.angle_beta   90.00
_cell.angle_gamma   90.00
#
_symmetry.space_group_name_H-M   'P 1'
#
loop_
_entity.id
_entity.type
_entity.pdbx_description
1 polymer ?
#
loop_
_entity_poly.entity_id
_entity_poly.type
_entity_poly.pdbx_seq_one_letter_code
_entity_poly.pdbx_strand_id
1 'polypeptide(L)'
;MSRVDELRSRGRNLAAAATRVSEDKYPGYEQTAGRVLASMEYDRVTALPREHWHEDEDLADLVAELTAWLRQPGGSMTLWPVQAAALQTIYDNDGMVGAIGVGKGKTLITYLAGTVLGVGKVLVLVPAALRDKTRRDFEALSEHWICNCTIEVESYERIGRVNGPDTLLDMHPDMIIADEAHALRNLKAAVTRHVGRYLLWRRADPDVEMCRFVAVSGTLTSRSLNDYAHLLKWALGMDAAPVPRSVDETNTWSRAVDEKLDSRAHPGALRFWLDEDTEVTLSTIRQAMRERIFSAPGVLHTTENDVDASIQISTWDPKLHPDLDALLDQLIQNKKLPNGDEVSQPSEIWRHVRELVCGFYYLWDPEPPAEWMEARRAWRAFVAERIDENREGLDSELQIANACTAGTLDASKYDAWTEVRDRYRINAVPVWVTDSTLRQVAEQIKEPTLIWVEHRAVGERLSEIMGLPYFRRKGKDSNGLSIEDYDPSLSAILSIASNKQGRNLQAWHRNFVVTPPPNGAILEQLIARTHREGQTADTVFVRFAMGHYQLYRALDQAFADARYIEDAQGQKQKLLIADRASSTPTTRASKRASKRKGTRK
;
A
#
# COMPACT_ATOMS: atom_id res chain seq x y z
N MET A 1 37.19 -25.04 -15.69
CA MET A 1 36.88 -23.71 -15.10
C MET A 1 35.82 -23.91 -14.04
N SER A 2 36.02 -23.39 -12.86
CA SER A 2 34.98 -23.50 -11.84
C SER A 2 33.77 -22.60 -12.23
N ARG A 3 32.58 -22.97 -11.78
CA ARG A 3 31.35 -22.18 -12.01
C ARG A 3 31.51 -20.72 -11.51
N VAL A 4 32.36 -20.51 -10.51
CA VAL A 4 32.76 -19.21 -9.99
C VAL A 4 33.59 -18.40 -11.00
N ASP A 5 34.47 -19.08 -11.75
CA ASP A 5 35.30 -18.43 -12.78
C ASP A 5 34.46 -18.05 -14.00
N GLU A 6 33.45 -18.84 -14.33
CA GLU A 6 32.48 -18.52 -15.39
C GLU A 6 31.60 -17.30 -15.01
N LEU A 7 31.13 -17.23 -13.77
CA LEU A 7 30.38 -16.09 -13.26
C LEU A 7 31.25 -14.82 -13.20
N ARG A 8 32.50 -14.92 -12.78
CA ARG A 8 33.48 -13.82 -12.82
C ARG A 8 33.81 -13.37 -14.24
N SER A 9 33.83 -14.28 -15.19
CA SER A 9 34.00 -13.99 -16.61
C SER A 9 32.76 -13.28 -17.18
N ARG A 10 31.56 -13.75 -16.84
CA ARG A 10 30.30 -13.11 -17.21
C ARG A 10 30.19 -11.70 -16.62
N GLY A 11 30.56 -11.51 -15.34
CA GLY A 11 30.61 -10.19 -14.71
C GLY A 11 31.55 -9.21 -15.39
N ARG A 12 32.73 -9.70 -15.85
CA ARG A 12 33.72 -8.89 -16.61
C ARG A 12 33.23 -8.55 -18.01
N ASN A 13 32.55 -9.47 -18.68
CA ASN A 13 31.97 -9.22 -20.01
C ASN A 13 30.78 -8.21 -19.95
N LEU A 14 30.04 -8.23 -18.88
CA LEU A 14 28.99 -7.22 -18.62
C LEU A 14 29.59 -5.83 -18.32
N ALA A 15 30.64 -5.78 -17.52
CA ALA A 15 31.36 -4.54 -17.27
C ALA A 15 31.89 -3.93 -18.60
N ALA A 16 32.46 -4.78 -19.48
CA ALA A 16 32.91 -4.34 -20.80
C ALA A 16 31.80 -3.92 -21.76
N ALA A 17 30.59 -4.49 -21.65
CA ALA A 17 29.43 -4.09 -22.43
C ALA A 17 28.77 -2.79 -21.85
N ALA A 18 28.84 -2.59 -20.54
CA ALA A 18 28.33 -1.41 -19.85
C ALA A 18 29.13 -0.13 -20.11
N THR A 19 30.42 -0.26 -20.47
CA THR A 19 31.28 0.89 -20.82
C THR A 19 30.76 1.68 -22.03
N ARG A 20 29.74 1.18 -22.74
CA ARG A 20 29.06 1.88 -23.82
C ARG A 20 27.80 2.68 -23.40
N VAL A 21 27.36 2.53 -22.15
CA VAL A 21 26.23 3.29 -21.59
C VAL A 21 26.82 4.28 -20.59
N SER A 22 26.68 5.58 -20.83
CA SER A 22 27.34 6.67 -20.10
C SER A 22 27.38 6.42 -18.59
N GLU A 23 28.59 6.32 -18.00
CA GLU A 23 28.88 6.18 -16.57
C GLU A 23 28.19 7.24 -15.70
N ASP A 24 27.90 8.42 -16.26
CA ASP A 24 27.26 9.53 -15.57
C ASP A 24 25.81 9.27 -15.16
N LYS A 25 25.11 8.32 -15.76
CA LYS A 25 23.69 8.08 -15.53
C LYS A 25 23.41 7.09 -14.40
N TYR A 26 24.34 6.18 -14.12
CA TYR A 26 24.18 5.08 -13.15
C TYR A 26 25.48 4.82 -12.37
N PRO A 27 25.85 5.68 -11.40
CA PRO A 27 27.08 5.49 -10.63
C PRO A 27 27.02 4.20 -9.80
N GLY A 28 28.11 3.43 -9.83
CA GLY A 28 28.23 2.16 -9.10
C GLY A 28 27.59 0.96 -9.78
N TYR A 29 27.14 1.07 -11.03
CA TYR A 29 26.55 -0.01 -11.81
C TYR A 29 27.44 -1.26 -11.86
N GLU A 30 28.70 -1.12 -12.25
CA GLU A 30 29.64 -2.24 -12.37
C GLU A 30 29.83 -3.00 -11.06
N GLN A 31 29.93 -2.27 -9.94
CA GLN A 31 30.05 -2.86 -8.61
C GLN A 31 28.80 -3.62 -8.21
N THR A 32 27.61 -3.06 -8.49
CA THR A 32 26.35 -3.69 -8.16
C THR A 32 26.07 -4.90 -9.03
N ALA A 33 26.29 -4.80 -10.35
CA ALA A 33 26.13 -5.91 -11.27
C ALA A 33 27.09 -7.06 -10.91
N GLY A 34 28.37 -6.76 -10.65
CA GLY A 34 29.34 -7.75 -10.25
C GLY A 34 29.00 -8.45 -8.93
N ARG A 35 28.44 -7.73 -7.94
CA ARG A 35 27.98 -8.32 -6.67
C ARG A 35 26.81 -9.26 -6.87
N VAL A 36 25.79 -8.87 -7.62
CA VAL A 36 24.63 -9.72 -7.89
C VAL A 36 25.02 -10.98 -8.64
N LEU A 37 25.75 -10.84 -9.76
CA LEU A 37 26.11 -11.95 -10.63
C LEU A 37 27.14 -12.92 -10.01
N ALA A 38 27.97 -12.45 -9.08
CA ALA A 38 28.93 -13.30 -8.37
C ALA A 38 28.36 -13.87 -7.07
N SER A 39 27.10 -13.57 -6.73
CA SER A 39 26.52 -14.03 -5.47
C SER A 39 25.99 -15.46 -5.61
N MET A 40 26.23 -16.27 -4.56
CA MET A 40 25.62 -17.60 -4.44
C MET A 40 24.08 -17.54 -4.42
N GLU A 41 23.52 -16.41 -3.99
CA GLU A 41 22.08 -16.17 -3.97
C GLU A 41 21.48 -16.05 -5.36
N TYR A 42 22.20 -15.43 -6.31
CA TYR A 42 21.77 -15.37 -7.69
C TYR A 42 21.66 -16.79 -8.29
N ASP A 43 22.67 -17.63 -8.07
CA ASP A 43 22.67 -19.02 -8.53
C ASP A 43 21.56 -19.84 -7.86
N ARG A 44 21.40 -19.68 -6.53
CA ARG A 44 20.33 -20.35 -5.79
C ARG A 44 18.95 -19.98 -6.34
N VAL A 45 18.64 -18.70 -6.41
CA VAL A 45 17.32 -18.23 -6.87
C VAL A 45 17.05 -18.66 -8.30
N THR A 46 18.06 -18.66 -9.17
CA THR A 46 17.92 -19.12 -10.56
C THR A 46 17.63 -20.61 -10.64
N ALA A 47 18.22 -21.41 -9.74
CA ALA A 47 18.10 -22.87 -9.72
C ALA A 47 16.86 -23.39 -8.97
N LEU A 48 16.11 -22.53 -8.25
CA LEU A 48 14.90 -22.94 -7.55
C LEU A 48 13.88 -23.56 -8.50
N PRO A 49 13.07 -24.53 -8.05
CA PRO A 49 11.96 -25.10 -8.82
C PRO A 49 11.06 -24.01 -9.39
N ARG A 50 10.41 -24.31 -10.49
CA ARG A 50 9.38 -23.46 -11.09
C ARG A 50 8.09 -24.24 -11.15
N GLU A 51 7.03 -23.58 -10.74
CA GLU A 51 5.66 -24.05 -10.84
C GLU A 51 4.85 -22.95 -11.51
N HIS A 52 4.04 -23.31 -12.48
CA HIS A 52 3.16 -22.36 -13.15
C HIS A 52 1.74 -22.72 -12.81
N TRP A 53 1.07 -21.85 -12.11
CA TRP A 53 -0.36 -21.92 -11.94
C TRP A 53 -1.00 -21.03 -13.01
N HIS A 54 -1.87 -21.63 -13.84
CA HIS A 54 -2.61 -20.91 -14.87
C HIS A 54 -4.08 -20.84 -14.45
N GLU A 55 -4.66 -19.63 -14.50
CA GLU A 55 -6.11 -19.45 -14.23
C GLU A 55 -6.98 -20.23 -15.22
N ASP A 56 -6.45 -20.54 -16.41
CA ASP A 56 -7.13 -21.26 -17.50
C ASP A 56 -7.02 -22.79 -17.38
N GLU A 57 -6.32 -23.32 -16.39
CA GLU A 57 -6.28 -24.76 -16.17
C GLU A 57 -7.64 -25.29 -15.73
N ASP A 58 -7.98 -26.48 -16.21
CA ASP A 58 -9.19 -27.17 -15.78
C ASP A 58 -9.05 -27.65 -14.33
N LEU A 59 -9.41 -26.80 -13.41
CA LEU A 59 -9.40 -27.07 -11.96
C LEU A 59 -10.74 -27.67 -11.48
N ALA A 60 -11.61 -28.13 -12.39
CA ALA A 60 -12.95 -28.58 -12.05
C ALA A 60 -12.93 -29.75 -11.06
N ASP A 61 -12.03 -30.70 -11.24
CA ASP A 61 -11.88 -31.86 -10.35
C ASP A 61 -11.38 -31.42 -8.97
N LEU A 62 -10.37 -30.57 -8.89
CA LEU A 62 -9.87 -30.00 -7.64
C LEU A 62 -10.93 -29.19 -6.89
N VAL A 63 -11.69 -28.38 -7.62
CA VAL A 63 -12.82 -27.62 -7.05
C VAL A 63 -13.87 -28.54 -6.50
N ALA A 64 -14.24 -29.61 -7.23
CA ALA A 64 -15.23 -30.57 -6.80
C ALA A 64 -14.76 -31.33 -5.55
N GLU A 65 -13.53 -31.84 -5.55
CA GLU A 65 -12.94 -32.61 -4.46
C GLU A 65 -12.83 -31.77 -3.17
N LEU A 66 -12.20 -30.59 -3.25
CA LEU A 66 -12.04 -29.70 -2.09
C LEU A 66 -13.40 -29.16 -1.60
N THR A 67 -14.33 -28.86 -2.51
CA THR A 67 -15.68 -28.46 -2.12
C THR A 67 -16.40 -29.58 -1.36
N ALA A 68 -16.31 -30.82 -1.85
CA ALA A 68 -16.94 -31.97 -1.19
C ALA A 68 -16.33 -32.24 0.19
N TRP A 69 -15.02 -32.07 0.34
CA TRP A 69 -14.33 -32.28 1.61
C TRP A 69 -14.63 -31.18 2.65
N LEU A 70 -14.60 -29.91 2.21
CA LEU A 70 -14.66 -28.75 3.13
C LEU A 70 -16.07 -28.23 3.39
N ARG A 71 -17.05 -28.59 2.53
CA ARG A 71 -18.44 -28.16 2.69
C ARG A 71 -19.15 -28.98 3.76
N GLN A 72 -19.77 -28.30 4.71
CA GLN A 72 -20.56 -29.00 5.74
C GLN A 72 -21.92 -29.47 5.21
N PRO A 73 -22.54 -30.47 5.88
CA PRO A 73 -23.88 -30.92 5.54
C PRO A 73 -24.88 -29.75 5.56
N GLY A 74 -25.57 -29.53 4.43
CA GLY A 74 -26.50 -28.40 4.26
C GLY A 74 -25.88 -27.13 3.68
N GLY A 75 -24.57 -27.06 3.56
CA GLY A 75 -23.88 -25.94 2.90
C GLY A 75 -24.20 -25.89 1.40
N SER A 76 -24.41 -24.69 0.86
CA SER A 76 -24.81 -24.48 -0.56
C SER A 76 -23.72 -23.85 -1.43
N MET A 77 -22.61 -23.38 -0.82
CA MET A 77 -21.53 -22.72 -1.55
C MET A 77 -20.59 -23.73 -2.22
N THR A 78 -19.93 -23.29 -3.29
CA THR A 78 -18.90 -24.03 -4.02
C THR A 78 -17.64 -23.17 -4.09
N LEU A 79 -16.45 -23.78 -4.03
CA LEU A 79 -15.18 -23.06 -4.21
C LEU A 79 -15.06 -22.54 -5.64
N TRP A 80 -14.42 -21.40 -5.78
CA TRP A 80 -13.96 -20.93 -7.09
C TRP A 80 -12.60 -21.57 -7.43
N PRO A 81 -12.22 -21.65 -8.72
CA PRO A 81 -10.94 -22.24 -9.13
C PRO A 81 -9.73 -21.63 -8.38
N VAL A 82 -9.68 -20.30 -8.28
CA VAL A 82 -8.61 -19.60 -7.57
C VAL A 82 -8.56 -19.93 -6.06
N GLN A 83 -9.71 -20.19 -5.45
CA GLN A 83 -9.79 -20.56 -4.04
C GLN A 83 -9.30 -21.99 -3.82
N ALA A 84 -9.68 -22.90 -4.69
CA ALA A 84 -9.20 -24.28 -4.66
C ALA A 84 -7.67 -24.34 -4.87
N ALA A 85 -7.17 -23.65 -5.89
CA ALA A 85 -5.73 -23.54 -6.15
C ALA A 85 -4.97 -22.93 -4.96
N ALA A 86 -5.51 -21.87 -4.33
CA ALA A 86 -4.87 -21.26 -3.16
C ALA A 86 -4.81 -22.22 -1.96
N LEU A 87 -5.88 -22.96 -1.70
CA LEU A 87 -5.92 -23.95 -0.62
C LEU A 87 -4.95 -25.10 -0.88
N GLN A 88 -4.86 -25.60 -2.13
CA GLN A 88 -3.88 -26.60 -2.54
C GLN A 88 -2.45 -26.07 -2.39
N THR A 89 -2.17 -24.85 -2.85
CA THR A 89 -0.86 -24.22 -2.70
C THR A 89 -0.45 -24.11 -1.23
N ILE A 90 -1.38 -23.73 -0.35
CA ILE A 90 -1.14 -23.67 1.11
C ILE A 90 -0.80 -25.07 1.66
N TYR A 91 -1.52 -26.09 1.23
CA TYR A 91 -1.32 -27.46 1.66
C TYR A 91 0.05 -28.02 1.24
N ASP A 92 0.43 -27.82 -0.02
CA ASP A 92 1.65 -28.37 -0.58
C ASP A 92 2.93 -27.69 -0.07
N ASN A 93 2.84 -26.44 0.38
CA ASN A 93 3.99 -25.60 0.74
C ASN A 93 4.02 -25.17 2.22
N ASP A 94 3.11 -25.64 3.07
CA ASP A 94 2.99 -25.21 4.47
C ASP A 94 2.83 -23.68 4.64
N GLY A 95 2.50 -22.97 3.58
CA GLY A 95 2.37 -21.53 3.55
C GLY A 95 2.16 -21.02 2.14
N MET A 96 1.86 -19.72 2.01
CA MET A 96 1.61 -19.12 0.69
C MET A 96 1.85 -17.61 0.70
N VAL A 97 2.30 -17.09 -0.43
CA VAL A 97 2.17 -15.66 -0.76
C VAL A 97 1.21 -15.53 -1.94
N GLY A 98 0.01 -15.01 -1.66
CA GLY A 98 -1.07 -14.83 -2.62
C GLY A 98 -1.20 -13.37 -3.08
N ALA A 99 -0.76 -13.07 -4.31
CA ALA A 99 -1.06 -11.81 -5.00
C ALA A 99 -2.43 -11.92 -5.67
N ILE A 100 -3.48 -11.96 -4.85
CA ILE A 100 -4.85 -12.26 -5.29
C ILE A 100 -5.66 -10.96 -5.37
N GLY A 101 -6.23 -10.68 -6.54
CA GLY A 101 -7.01 -9.48 -6.82
C GLY A 101 -8.21 -9.26 -5.88
N VAL A 102 -8.75 -8.05 -5.93
CA VAL A 102 -9.95 -7.69 -5.16
C VAL A 102 -11.16 -8.42 -5.77
N GLY A 103 -12.03 -8.99 -4.91
CA GLY A 103 -13.23 -9.70 -5.36
C GLY A 103 -13.06 -11.22 -5.53
N LYS A 104 -11.85 -11.73 -5.58
CA LYS A 104 -11.54 -13.17 -5.79
C LYS A 104 -11.77 -14.06 -4.53
N GLY A 105 -12.53 -13.60 -3.55
CA GLY A 105 -12.96 -14.41 -2.40
C GLY A 105 -11.87 -14.76 -1.39
N LYS A 106 -10.86 -13.90 -1.19
CA LYS A 106 -9.78 -14.07 -0.21
C LYS A 106 -10.26 -14.46 1.19
N THR A 107 -11.40 -13.92 1.62
CA THR A 107 -11.99 -14.20 2.94
C THR A 107 -12.27 -15.69 3.15
N LEU A 108 -12.74 -16.41 2.11
CA LEU A 108 -12.98 -17.84 2.20
C LEU A 108 -11.66 -18.64 2.26
N ILE A 109 -10.65 -18.26 1.49
CA ILE A 109 -9.31 -18.85 1.58
C ILE A 109 -8.78 -18.72 3.00
N THR A 110 -8.86 -17.51 3.57
CA THR A 110 -8.41 -17.21 4.94
C THR A 110 -9.18 -18.05 5.98
N TYR A 111 -10.48 -18.26 5.78
CA TYR A 111 -11.32 -19.06 6.68
C TYR A 111 -10.96 -20.55 6.66
N LEU A 112 -10.66 -21.11 5.48
CA LEU A 112 -10.44 -22.55 5.30
C LEU A 112 -8.98 -23.00 5.46
N ALA A 113 -8.01 -22.08 5.35
CA ALA A 113 -6.59 -22.41 5.33
C ALA A 113 -6.12 -23.24 6.55
N GLY A 114 -6.59 -22.90 7.75
CA GLY A 114 -6.24 -23.65 8.96
C GLY A 114 -6.80 -25.07 8.98
N THR A 115 -8.00 -25.27 8.45
CA THR A 115 -8.62 -26.59 8.31
C THR A 115 -7.86 -27.46 7.32
N VAL A 116 -7.45 -26.88 6.18
CA VAL A 116 -6.68 -27.58 5.15
C VAL A 116 -5.33 -28.06 5.67
N LEU A 117 -4.63 -27.25 6.46
CA LEU A 117 -3.35 -27.62 7.09
C LEU A 117 -3.51 -28.46 8.36
N GLY A 118 -4.72 -28.62 8.89
CA GLY A 118 -4.96 -29.35 10.13
C GLY A 118 -4.36 -28.69 11.37
N VAL A 119 -4.19 -27.36 11.39
CA VAL A 119 -3.65 -26.62 12.52
C VAL A 119 -4.72 -26.31 13.57
N GLY A 120 -4.34 -26.22 14.84
CA GLY A 120 -5.27 -26.00 15.95
C GLY A 120 -5.71 -24.55 16.09
N LYS A 121 -4.77 -23.60 15.98
CA LYS A 121 -5.01 -22.17 16.20
C LYS A 121 -4.52 -21.30 15.05
N VAL A 122 -5.40 -20.50 14.52
CA VAL A 122 -5.12 -19.55 13.43
C VAL A 122 -5.32 -18.11 13.91
N LEU A 123 -4.32 -17.26 13.72
CA LEU A 123 -4.44 -15.82 13.91
C LEU A 123 -4.57 -15.15 12.54
N VAL A 124 -5.71 -14.50 12.31
CA VAL A 124 -5.94 -13.68 11.12
C VAL A 124 -5.69 -12.22 11.44
N LEU A 125 -4.70 -11.63 10.77
CA LEU A 125 -4.37 -10.21 10.88
C LEU A 125 -5.05 -9.42 9.77
N VAL A 126 -5.81 -8.40 10.17
CA VAL A 126 -6.55 -7.50 9.27
C VAL A 126 -6.35 -6.04 9.69
N PRO A 127 -6.58 -5.05 8.79
CA PRO A 127 -6.73 -3.66 9.20
C PRO A 127 -7.85 -3.50 10.24
N ALA A 128 -7.67 -2.62 11.24
CA ALA A 128 -8.65 -2.45 12.33
C ALA A 128 -10.07 -2.13 11.84
N ALA A 129 -10.18 -1.45 10.71
CA ALA A 129 -11.47 -1.11 10.09
C ALA A 129 -12.25 -2.36 9.59
N LEU A 130 -11.55 -3.44 9.28
CA LEU A 130 -12.11 -4.67 8.71
C LEU A 130 -12.39 -5.76 9.76
N ARG A 131 -11.84 -5.66 10.97
CA ARG A 131 -11.90 -6.71 11.99
C ARG A 131 -13.33 -7.20 12.27
N ASP A 132 -14.23 -6.28 12.56
CA ASP A 132 -15.62 -6.61 12.90
C ASP A 132 -16.39 -7.17 11.68
N LYS A 133 -16.03 -6.73 10.47
CA LYS A 133 -16.58 -7.28 9.21
C LYS A 133 -16.08 -8.70 8.98
N THR A 134 -14.78 -8.92 9.07
CA THR A 134 -14.18 -10.26 8.87
C THR A 134 -14.79 -11.30 9.83
N ARG A 135 -15.03 -10.93 11.09
CA ARG A 135 -15.70 -11.83 12.04
C ARG A 135 -17.11 -12.20 11.60
N ARG A 136 -17.92 -11.23 11.15
CA ARG A 136 -19.27 -11.49 10.62
C ARG A 136 -19.24 -12.31 9.34
N ASP A 137 -18.28 -12.05 8.46
CA ASP A 137 -18.09 -12.82 7.24
C ASP A 137 -17.76 -14.29 7.58
N PHE A 138 -16.94 -14.53 8.61
CA PHE A 138 -16.62 -15.88 9.10
C PHE A 138 -17.83 -16.58 9.74
N GLU A 139 -18.66 -15.85 10.50
CA GLU A 139 -19.91 -16.36 11.03
C GLU A 139 -20.83 -16.84 9.89
N ALA A 140 -20.99 -16.03 8.84
CA ALA A 140 -21.78 -16.42 7.67
C ALA A 140 -21.18 -17.62 6.90
N LEU A 141 -19.84 -17.66 6.76
CA LEU A 141 -19.16 -18.78 6.11
C LEU A 141 -19.29 -20.10 6.90
N SER A 142 -19.42 -20.03 8.23
CA SER A 142 -19.59 -21.20 9.09
C SER A 142 -20.89 -21.98 8.82
N GLU A 143 -21.89 -21.35 8.19
CA GLU A 143 -23.11 -22.02 7.77
C GLU A 143 -22.90 -22.97 6.57
N HIS A 144 -21.82 -22.76 5.81
CA HIS A 144 -21.56 -23.49 4.58
C HIS A 144 -20.31 -24.37 4.62
N TRP A 145 -19.33 -24.05 5.49
CA TRP A 145 -18.00 -24.63 5.42
C TRP A 145 -17.55 -25.18 6.78
N ILE A 146 -16.86 -26.31 6.75
CA ILE A 146 -16.25 -26.92 7.94
C ILE A 146 -15.03 -26.10 8.38
N CYS A 147 -14.98 -25.75 9.65
CA CYS A 147 -13.81 -25.15 10.26
C CYS A 147 -13.38 -25.98 11.48
N ASN A 148 -12.27 -26.70 11.36
CA ASN A 148 -11.75 -27.60 12.41
C ASN A 148 -10.64 -26.95 13.28
N CYS A 149 -10.50 -25.63 13.20
CA CYS A 149 -9.51 -24.87 13.97
C CYS A 149 -10.16 -23.68 14.70
N THR A 150 -9.48 -23.18 15.71
CA THR A 150 -9.88 -21.94 16.38
C THR A 150 -9.30 -20.76 15.61
N ILE A 151 -10.15 -19.86 15.12
CA ILE A 151 -9.71 -18.66 14.41
C ILE A 151 -9.88 -17.43 15.29
N GLU A 152 -8.78 -16.72 15.54
CA GLU A 152 -8.78 -15.41 16.16
C GLU A 152 -8.52 -14.32 15.12
N VAL A 153 -9.37 -13.27 15.11
CA VAL A 153 -9.23 -12.14 14.18
C VAL A 153 -8.77 -10.91 14.97
N GLU A 154 -7.57 -10.43 14.66
CA GLU A 154 -7.00 -9.26 15.29
C GLU A 154 -6.49 -8.22 14.29
N SER A 155 -6.33 -6.99 14.78
CA SER A 155 -5.85 -5.93 13.91
C SER A 155 -4.32 -5.79 13.95
N TYR A 156 -3.75 -5.38 12.82
CA TYR A 156 -2.34 -5.00 12.73
C TYR A 156 -1.96 -3.96 13.78
N GLU A 157 -2.85 -3.00 14.02
CA GLU A 157 -2.64 -1.93 14.99
C GLU A 157 -2.58 -2.44 16.43
N ARG A 158 -3.31 -3.52 16.77
CA ARG A 158 -3.20 -4.15 18.11
C ARG A 158 -1.86 -4.84 18.28
N ILE A 159 -1.46 -5.64 17.30
CA ILE A 159 -0.16 -6.34 17.33
C ILE A 159 1.01 -5.35 17.28
N GLY A 160 0.84 -4.19 16.66
CA GLY A 160 1.84 -3.11 16.63
C GLY A 160 2.03 -2.36 17.95
N ARG A 161 1.20 -2.59 18.98
CA ARG A 161 1.34 -1.95 20.29
C ARG A 161 2.49 -2.55 21.09
N VAL A 162 2.87 -1.89 22.20
CA VAL A 162 3.94 -2.33 23.09
C VAL A 162 3.71 -3.76 23.62
N ASN A 163 2.47 -4.09 23.97
CA ASN A 163 2.08 -5.43 24.41
C ASN A 163 1.74 -6.41 23.27
N GLY A 164 2.05 -6.06 22.03
CA GLY A 164 1.84 -6.92 20.87
C GLY A 164 2.59 -8.26 20.96
N PRO A 165 3.87 -8.29 21.38
CA PRO A 165 4.57 -9.54 21.60
C PRO A 165 3.90 -10.46 22.63
N ASP A 166 3.46 -9.91 23.76
CA ASP A 166 2.75 -10.68 24.79
C ASP A 166 1.43 -11.22 24.24
N THR A 167 0.72 -10.41 23.45
CA THR A 167 -0.51 -10.85 22.79
C THR A 167 -0.27 -12.05 21.86
N LEU A 168 0.84 -12.07 21.09
CA LEU A 168 1.20 -13.21 20.23
C LEU A 168 1.59 -14.45 21.05
N LEU A 169 2.30 -14.27 22.16
CA LEU A 169 2.68 -15.36 23.05
C LEU A 169 1.47 -15.96 23.76
N ASP A 170 0.52 -15.12 24.22
CA ASP A 170 -0.72 -15.58 24.88
C ASP A 170 -1.63 -16.34 23.91
N MET A 171 -1.76 -15.83 22.69
CA MET A 171 -2.55 -16.48 21.63
C MET A 171 -1.92 -17.78 21.16
N HIS A 172 -0.59 -17.84 21.10
CA HIS A 172 0.19 -18.98 20.64
C HIS A 172 -0.35 -19.59 19.32
N PRO A 173 -0.47 -18.81 18.23
CA PRO A 173 -1.01 -19.34 16.98
C PRO A 173 -0.05 -20.33 16.31
N ASP A 174 -0.61 -21.38 15.72
CA ASP A 174 0.10 -22.34 14.89
C ASP A 174 0.23 -21.86 13.44
N MET A 175 -0.63 -20.92 13.08
CA MET A 175 -0.63 -20.27 11.77
C MET A 175 -1.00 -18.79 11.89
N ILE A 176 -0.28 -17.93 11.19
CA ILE A 176 -0.61 -16.52 11.05
C ILE A 176 -0.99 -16.25 9.58
N ILE A 177 -2.17 -15.70 9.36
CA ILE A 177 -2.64 -15.26 8.04
C ILE A 177 -2.69 -13.74 8.04
N ALA A 178 -1.93 -13.12 7.14
CA ALA A 178 -1.91 -11.69 6.93
C ALA A 178 -2.83 -11.33 5.74
N ASP A 179 -4.08 -10.93 6.03
CA ASP A 179 -4.98 -10.39 5.02
C ASP A 179 -4.70 -8.90 4.82
N GLU A 180 -4.58 -8.44 3.60
CA GLU A 180 -3.98 -7.17 3.21
C GLU A 180 -2.52 -7.07 3.70
N ALA A 181 -1.73 -8.09 3.39
CA ALA A 181 -0.35 -8.29 3.85
C ALA A 181 0.59 -7.10 3.58
N HIS A 182 0.24 -6.19 2.66
CA HIS A 182 0.96 -4.93 2.46
C HIS A 182 1.06 -4.05 3.74
N ALA A 183 0.24 -4.31 4.76
CA ALA A 183 0.37 -3.69 6.08
C ALA A 183 1.69 -4.06 6.78
N LEU A 184 2.28 -5.20 6.44
CA LEU A 184 3.56 -5.68 6.95
C LEU A 184 4.79 -5.29 6.10
N ARG A 185 4.62 -4.47 5.06
CA ARG A 185 5.69 -4.12 4.11
C ARG A 185 6.91 -3.44 4.72
N ASN A 186 6.74 -2.70 5.81
CA ASN A 186 7.83 -1.98 6.45
C ASN A 186 8.48 -2.83 7.53
N LEU A 187 9.70 -3.34 7.28
CA LEU A 187 10.48 -4.11 8.24
C LEU A 187 10.77 -3.37 9.55
N LYS A 188 10.75 -2.03 9.54
CA LYS A 188 10.95 -1.20 10.72
C LYS A 188 9.68 -1.04 11.56
N ALA A 189 8.50 -1.34 11.00
CA ALA A 189 7.23 -1.22 11.71
C ALA A 189 7.14 -2.20 12.88
N ALA A 190 6.60 -1.75 14.01
CA ALA A 190 6.48 -2.57 15.22
C ALA A 190 5.74 -3.88 14.95
N VAL A 191 4.62 -3.81 14.26
CA VAL A 191 3.83 -5.00 13.92
C VAL A 191 4.63 -6.02 13.11
N THR A 192 5.39 -5.56 12.11
CA THR A 192 6.23 -6.44 11.26
C THR A 192 7.33 -7.10 12.09
N ARG A 193 7.97 -6.34 12.99
CA ARG A 193 9.00 -6.88 13.90
C ARG A 193 8.42 -7.87 14.92
N HIS A 194 7.24 -7.60 15.47
CA HIS A 194 6.60 -8.49 16.43
C HIS A 194 6.24 -9.83 15.77
N VAL A 195 5.58 -9.79 14.61
CA VAL A 195 5.25 -10.99 13.83
C VAL A 195 6.53 -11.74 13.43
N GLY A 196 7.52 -11.04 12.87
CA GLY A 196 8.79 -11.68 12.48
C GLY A 196 9.54 -12.32 13.62
N ARG A 197 9.59 -11.69 14.81
CA ARG A 197 10.20 -12.28 16.01
C ARG A 197 9.46 -13.52 16.49
N TYR A 198 8.13 -13.50 16.47
CA TYR A 198 7.31 -14.65 16.84
C TYR A 198 7.56 -15.84 15.89
N LEU A 199 7.55 -15.61 14.57
CA LEU A 199 7.82 -16.66 13.59
C LEU A 199 9.23 -17.22 13.71
N LEU A 200 10.23 -16.36 13.97
CA LEU A 200 11.62 -16.80 14.19
C LEU A 200 11.76 -17.61 15.47
N TRP A 201 11.11 -17.19 16.57
CA TRP A 201 11.12 -17.92 17.82
C TRP A 201 10.51 -19.32 17.66
N ARG A 202 9.32 -19.42 17.03
CA ARG A 202 8.66 -20.71 16.75
C ARG A 202 9.50 -21.64 15.84
N ARG A 203 10.30 -21.07 14.97
CA ARG A 203 11.20 -21.83 14.08
C ARG A 203 12.50 -22.27 14.76
N ALA A 204 12.97 -21.49 15.73
CA ALA A 204 14.25 -21.75 16.40
C ALA A 204 14.14 -22.80 17.52
N ASP A 205 12.94 -23.02 18.05
CA ASP A 205 12.69 -23.96 19.12
C ASP A 205 12.32 -25.35 18.54
N PRO A 206 13.20 -26.36 18.65
CA PRO A 206 12.95 -27.68 18.08
C PRO A 206 11.83 -28.46 18.79
N ASP A 207 11.47 -28.05 20.02
CA ASP A 207 10.42 -28.70 20.80
C ASP A 207 9.03 -28.09 20.53
N VAL A 208 8.96 -27.02 19.74
CA VAL A 208 7.72 -26.31 19.41
C VAL A 208 7.45 -26.40 17.91
N GLU A 209 6.25 -26.78 17.53
CA GLU A 209 5.86 -26.84 16.13
C GLU A 209 5.98 -25.46 15.46
N MET A 210 6.53 -25.43 14.25
CA MET A 210 6.74 -24.21 13.50
C MET A 210 5.41 -23.50 13.22
N CYS A 211 5.34 -22.19 13.49
CA CYS A 211 4.19 -21.38 13.09
C CYS A 211 4.22 -21.12 11.57
N ARG A 212 3.18 -21.50 10.89
CA ARG A 212 3.01 -21.31 9.45
C ARG A 212 2.59 -19.87 9.12
N PHE A 213 2.92 -19.41 7.94
CA PHE A 213 2.59 -18.05 7.54
C PHE A 213 1.98 -18.01 6.14
N VAL A 214 0.86 -17.30 6.02
CA VAL A 214 0.19 -17.02 4.75
C VAL A 214 0.01 -15.51 4.60
N ALA A 215 0.45 -14.97 3.48
CA ALA A 215 0.26 -13.58 3.10
C ALA A 215 -0.70 -13.48 1.92
N VAL A 216 -1.80 -12.73 2.06
CA VAL A 216 -2.77 -12.49 0.98
C VAL A 216 -2.93 -10.98 0.80
N SER A 217 -2.80 -10.50 -0.42
CA SER A 217 -3.04 -9.08 -0.71
C SER A 217 -3.30 -8.88 -2.20
N GLY A 218 -4.17 -7.93 -2.53
CA GLY A 218 -4.29 -7.43 -3.90
C GLY A 218 -3.06 -6.64 -4.37
N THR A 219 -2.25 -6.12 -3.44
CA THR A 219 -1.02 -5.36 -3.73
C THR A 219 0.01 -5.66 -2.65
N LEU A 220 1.03 -6.47 -2.96
CA LEU A 220 2.09 -6.82 -2.01
C LEU A 220 3.14 -5.72 -1.85
N THR A 221 3.46 -5.02 -2.93
CA THR A 221 4.44 -3.91 -2.95
C THR A 221 3.84 -2.65 -3.54
N SER A 222 4.46 -1.53 -3.27
CA SER A 222 4.18 -0.27 -3.95
C SER A 222 5.38 0.32 -4.68
N ARG A 223 6.61 0.01 -4.27
CA ARG A 223 7.81 0.68 -4.80
C ARG A 223 9.12 -0.08 -4.65
N SER A 224 9.17 -1.20 -3.93
CA SER A 224 10.44 -1.85 -3.59
C SER A 224 10.30 -3.34 -3.40
N LEU A 225 11.34 -4.09 -3.81
CA LEU A 225 11.51 -5.50 -3.48
C LEU A 225 11.53 -5.73 -1.95
N ASN A 226 12.07 -4.77 -1.21
CA ASN A 226 12.12 -4.83 0.26
C ASN A 226 10.73 -4.83 0.92
N ASP A 227 9.68 -4.38 0.21
CA ASP A 227 8.32 -4.34 0.75
C ASP A 227 7.76 -5.75 1.02
N TYR A 228 8.22 -6.78 0.29
CA TYR A 228 7.62 -8.12 0.33
C TYR A 228 8.63 -9.29 0.40
N ALA A 229 9.91 -9.06 0.22
CA ALA A 229 10.92 -10.14 0.27
C ALA A 229 10.89 -10.93 1.60
N HIS A 230 10.62 -10.26 2.72
CA HIS A 230 10.49 -10.93 4.02
C HIS A 230 9.21 -11.75 4.13
N LEU A 231 8.11 -11.34 3.47
CA LEU A 231 6.87 -12.11 3.44
C LEU A 231 7.07 -13.45 2.72
N LEU A 232 7.79 -13.42 1.59
CA LEU A 232 8.18 -14.65 0.87
C LEU A 232 9.02 -15.58 1.76
N LYS A 233 9.99 -15.03 2.51
CA LYS A 233 10.81 -15.81 3.44
C LYS A 233 10.04 -16.38 4.62
N TRP A 234 9.05 -15.66 5.11
CA TRP A 234 8.20 -16.13 6.19
C TRP A 234 7.27 -17.26 5.75
N ALA A 235 6.67 -17.13 4.57
CA ALA A 235 5.75 -18.11 4.02
C ALA A 235 6.45 -19.38 3.51
N LEU A 236 7.53 -19.24 2.75
CA LEU A 236 8.15 -20.33 2.00
C LEU A 236 9.45 -20.87 2.65
N GLY A 237 9.94 -20.19 3.67
CA GLY A 237 11.25 -20.49 4.24
C GLY A 237 12.40 -19.80 3.52
N MET A 238 13.55 -19.72 4.20
CA MET A 238 14.72 -18.96 3.72
C MET A 238 15.35 -19.54 2.46
N ASP A 239 15.29 -20.86 2.31
CA ASP A 239 15.95 -21.57 1.20
C ASP A 239 15.06 -21.64 -0.05
N ALA A 240 13.75 -21.79 0.11
CA ALA A 240 12.79 -21.89 -0.98
C ALA A 240 12.32 -20.51 -1.51
N ALA A 241 12.41 -19.45 -0.71
CA ALA A 241 11.99 -18.13 -1.13
C ALA A 241 12.81 -17.62 -2.35
N PRO A 242 12.14 -17.13 -3.42
CA PRO A 242 12.79 -16.68 -4.66
C PRO A 242 13.40 -15.27 -4.55
N VAL A 243 13.96 -14.95 -3.41
CA VAL A 243 14.60 -13.68 -3.07
C VAL A 243 15.85 -13.94 -2.24
N PRO A 244 16.85 -13.03 -2.19
CA PRO A 244 18.04 -13.23 -1.38
C PRO A 244 17.72 -13.44 0.10
N ARG A 245 18.45 -14.34 0.77
CA ARG A 245 18.27 -14.65 2.20
C ARG A 245 18.59 -13.46 3.09
N SER A 246 19.71 -12.77 2.82
CA SER A 246 20.12 -11.62 3.63
C SER A 246 19.40 -10.33 3.24
N VAL A 247 19.28 -9.42 4.21
CA VAL A 247 18.72 -8.08 3.97
C VAL A 247 19.65 -7.25 3.08
N ASP A 248 20.97 -7.38 3.27
CA ASP A 248 21.96 -6.61 2.50
C ASP A 248 21.97 -7.00 1.02
N GLU A 249 21.84 -8.29 0.71
CA GLU A 249 21.71 -8.73 -0.67
C GLU A 249 20.36 -8.35 -1.27
N THR A 250 19.27 -8.44 -0.51
CA THR A 250 17.96 -7.94 -0.94
C THR A 250 18.04 -6.45 -1.27
N ASN A 251 18.71 -5.64 -0.44
CA ASN A 251 18.96 -4.22 -0.72
C ASN A 251 19.81 -4.02 -1.98
N THR A 252 20.77 -4.90 -2.24
CA THR A 252 21.59 -4.83 -3.44
C THR A 252 20.78 -5.12 -4.70
N TRP A 253 19.88 -6.12 -4.67
CA TRP A 253 18.98 -6.42 -5.78
C TRP A 253 17.94 -5.34 -5.98
N SER A 254 17.40 -4.77 -4.88
CA SER A 254 16.39 -3.71 -4.95
C SER A 254 16.90 -2.48 -5.72
N ARG A 255 18.21 -2.18 -5.66
CA ARG A 255 18.81 -1.08 -6.43
C ARG A 255 18.64 -1.23 -7.94
N ALA A 256 18.54 -2.46 -8.45
CA ALA A 256 18.36 -2.74 -9.87
C ALA A 256 16.90 -2.70 -10.32
N VAL A 257 15.94 -2.87 -9.39
CA VAL A 257 14.50 -2.99 -9.71
C VAL A 257 13.64 -1.87 -9.17
N ASP A 258 14.05 -1.20 -8.10
CA ASP A 258 13.25 -0.16 -7.45
C ASP A 258 13.23 1.17 -8.21
N GLU A 259 12.18 1.96 -7.95
CA GLU A 259 12.02 3.29 -8.54
C GLU A 259 12.72 4.42 -7.78
N LYS A 260 13.22 4.17 -6.57
CA LYS A 260 13.88 5.19 -5.76
C LYS A 260 15.15 5.71 -6.42
N LEU A 261 15.20 7.02 -6.63
CA LEU A 261 16.24 7.69 -7.43
C LEU A 261 17.63 7.76 -6.77
N ASP A 262 17.69 7.76 -5.43
CA ASP A 262 18.91 8.15 -4.70
C ASP A 262 20.00 7.07 -4.67
N SER A 263 19.72 5.86 -5.14
CA SER A 263 20.68 4.73 -5.09
C SER A 263 20.51 3.73 -6.23
N ARG A 264 20.05 4.18 -7.41
CA ARG A 264 19.83 3.28 -8.55
C ARG A 264 21.13 2.67 -9.06
N ALA A 265 21.07 1.35 -9.24
CA ALA A 265 21.99 0.65 -10.11
C ALA A 265 21.36 0.48 -11.51
N HIS A 266 22.19 0.27 -12.51
CA HIS A 266 21.67 -0.07 -13.83
C HIS A 266 20.95 -1.44 -13.75
N PRO A 267 19.77 -1.60 -14.36
CA PRO A 267 18.99 -2.84 -14.30
C PRO A 267 19.72 -4.07 -14.87
N GLY A 268 20.74 -3.88 -15.68
CA GLY A 268 21.57 -4.94 -16.25
C GLY A 268 22.23 -5.90 -15.24
N ALA A 269 22.18 -5.61 -13.93
CA ALA A 269 22.60 -6.54 -12.89
C ALA A 269 21.82 -7.88 -12.90
N LEU A 270 20.58 -7.87 -13.41
CA LEU A 270 19.72 -9.05 -13.53
C LEU A 270 19.46 -9.44 -15.00
N ARG A 271 20.25 -8.93 -15.93
CA ARG A 271 20.08 -9.14 -17.38
C ARG A 271 19.99 -10.62 -17.79
N PHE A 272 20.69 -11.51 -17.12
CA PHE A 272 20.69 -12.94 -17.50
C PHE A 272 19.37 -13.68 -17.25
N TRP A 273 18.40 -12.99 -16.65
CA TRP A 273 17.02 -13.49 -16.60
C TRP A 273 16.19 -13.08 -17.81
N LEU A 274 16.74 -12.23 -18.69
CA LEU A 274 16.11 -11.82 -19.94
C LEU A 274 16.63 -12.68 -21.10
N ASP A 275 15.80 -12.84 -22.11
CA ASP A 275 16.23 -13.38 -23.40
C ASP A 275 17.25 -12.45 -24.05
N GLU A 276 18.14 -13.00 -24.90
CA GLU A 276 19.29 -12.28 -25.48
C GLU A 276 18.87 -11.01 -26.26
N ASP A 277 17.70 -11.05 -26.90
CA ASP A 277 17.18 -9.95 -27.74
C ASP A 277 16.34 -8.94 -26.94
N THR A 278 16.11 -9.17 -25.66
CA THR A 278 15.27 -8.28 -24.85
C THR A 278 16.04 -7.04 -24.39
N GLU A 279 15.48 -5.85 -24.65
CA GLU A 279 16.05 -4.60 -24.17
C GLU A 279 16.09 -4.54 -22.65
N VAL A 280 17.25 -4.13 -22.10
CA VAL A 280 17.47 -4.02 -20.65
C VAL A 280 16.90 -2.69 -20.14
N THR A 281 15.69 -2.74 -19.62
CA THR A 281 15.00 -1.61 -18.99
C THR A 281 14.57 -1.98 -17.57
N LEU A 282 14.14 -0.99 -16.77
CA LEU A 282 13.55 -1.26 -15.45
C LEU A 282 12.30 -2.13 -15.56
N SER A 283 11.48 -1.91 -16.58
CA SER A 283 10.26 -2.68 -16.78
C SER A 283 10.56 -4.13 -17.12
N THR A 284 11.43 -4.40 -18.09
CA THR A 284 11.78 -5.78 -18.49
C THR A 284 12.45 -6.57 -17.37
N ILE A 285 13.32 -5.93 -16.58
CA ILE A 285 13.94 -6.58 -15.40
C ILE A 285 12.92 -6.86 -14.29
N ARG A 286 11.98 -5.96 -14.04
CA ARG A 286 10.88 -6.19 -13.08
C ARG A 286 10.00 -7.34 -13.52
N GLN A 287 9.69 -7.42 -14.82
CA GLN A 287 8.91 -8.52 -15.39
C GLN A 287 9.63 -9.85 -15.23
N ALA A 288 10.94 -9.93 -15.55
CA ALA A 288 11.73 -11.14 -15.36
C ALA A 288 11.80 -11.56 -13.87
N MET A 289 11.98 -10.60 -12.97
CA MET A 289 11.97 -10.88 -11.54
C MET A 289 10.60 -11.33 -11.05
N ARG A 290 9.53 -10.69 -11.52
CA ARG A 290 8.15 -11.09 -11.26
C ARG A 290 7.90 -12.53 -11.69
N GLU A 291 8.27 -12.88 -12.92
CA GLU A 291 8.12 -14.23 -13.45
C GLU A 291 8.87 -15.24 -12.58
N ARG A 292 10.09 -14.88 -12.15
CA ARG A 292 10.87 -15.74 -11.26
C ARG A 292 10.19 -15.94 -9.90
N ILE A 293 9.58 -14.91 -9.35
CA ILE A 293 8.88 -14.97 -8.07
C ILE A 293 7.57 -15.74 -8.23
N PHE A 294 6.79 -15.46 -9.25
CA PHE A 294 5.46 -16.05 -9.44
C PHE A 294 5.49 -17.49 -9.97
N SER A 295 6.63 -17.92 -10.49
CA SER A 295 6.86 -19.33 -10.82
C SER A 295 7.46 -20.13 -9.64
N ALA A 296 7.58 -19.54 -8.45
CA ALA A 296 8.07 -20.30 -7.30
C ALA A 296 6.92 -21.08 -6.64
N PRO A 297 7.14 -22.34 -6.23
CA PRO A 297 6.18 -23.09 -5.43
C PRO A 297 5.75 -22.28 -4.19
N GLY A 298 4.47 -22.31 -3.87
CA GLY A 298 3.91 -21.54 -2.76
C GLY A 298 3.61 -20.07 -3.07
N VAL A 299 3.78 -19.62 -4.30
CA VAL A 299 3.37 -18.29 -4.76
C VAL A 299 2.21 -18.40 -5.74
N LEU A 300 1.10 -17.77 -5.42
CA LEU A 300 -0.09 -17.73 -6.27
C LEU A 300 -0.43 -16.30 -6.65
N HIS A 301 -0.77 -16.07 -7.92
CA HIS A 301 -1.17 -14.75 -8.39
C HIS A 301 -2.37 -14.85 -9.34
N THR A 302 -3.16 -13.78 -9.39
CA THR A 302 -4.25 -13.63 -10.36
C THR A 302 -3.95 -12.47 -11.30
N THR A 303 -4.18 -12.67 -12.59
CA THR A 303 -3.87 -11.69 -13.64
C THR A 303 -5.07 -10.92 -14.15
N GLU A 304 -6.28 -11.42 -13.95
CA GLU A 304 -7.48 -10.90 -14.60
C GLU A 304 -8.34 -10.00 -13.71
N ASN A 305 -8.87 -8.95 -14.36
CA ASN A 305 -10.01 -8.19 -13.88
C ASN A 305 -11.26 -8.67 -14.65
N ASP A 306 -12.08 -9.49 -14.02
CA ASP A 306 -13.36 -10.00 -14.57
C ASP A 306 -14.46 -8.92 -14.54
N VAL A 307 -14.14 -7.68 -14.82
CA VAL A 307 -15.10 -6.58 -14.81
C VAL A 307 -15.23 -6.05 -16.23
N ASP A 308 -16.38 -6.28 -16.84
CA ASP A 308 -16.66 -5.87 -18.22
C ASP A 308 -16.74 -4.34 -18.39
N ALA A 309 -17.01 -3.62 -17.30
CA ALA A 309 -17.08 -2.15 -17.34
C ALA A 309 -15.73 -1.52 -17.69
N SER A 310 -15.71 -0.57 -18.62
CA SER A 310 -14.55 0.27 -18.89
C SER A 310 -14.33 1.30 -17.78
N ILE A 311 -13.13 1.88 -17.71
CA ILE A 311 -12.84 2.99 -16.80
C ILE A 311 -12.46 4.21 -17.61
N GLN A 312 -13.07 5.34 -17.31
CA GLN A 312 -12.72 6.62 -17.91
C GLN A 312 -12.21 7.60 -16.85
N ILE A 313 -10.96 8.05 -17.01
CA ILE A 313 -10.34 9.04 -16.13
C ILE A 313 -10.34 10.41 -16.81
N SER A 314 -10.76 11.43 -16.07
CA SER A 314 -10.71 12.82 -16.51
C SER A 314 -10.19 13.72 -15.38
N THR A 315 -9.64 14.87 -15.76
CA THR A 315 -9.23 15.93 -14.83
C THR A 315 -10.07 17.18 -15.05
N TRP A 316 -10.23 17.96 -13.99
CA TRP A 316 -10.92 19.24 -14.02
C TRP A 316 -10.18 20.25 -13.15
N ASP A 317 -9.96 21.46 -13.68
CA ASP A 317 -9.29 22.54 -12.97
C ASP A 317 -10.31 23.55 -12.43
N PRO A 318 -10.50 23.64 -11.11
CA PRO A 318 -11.27 24.73 -10.53
C PRO A 318 -10.55 26.07 -10.74
N LYS A 319 -11.32 27.12 -10.90
CA LYS A 319 -10.78 28.48 -10.89
C LYS A 319 -10.49 28.88 -9.45
N LEU A 320 -9.22 28.95 -9.08
CA LEU A 320 -8.83 29.34 -7.74
C LEU A 320 -9.16 30.82 -7.46
N HIS A 321 -9.52 31.10 -6.23
CA HIS A 321 -9.67 32.47 -5.75
C HIS A 321 -8.28 33.14 -5.69
N PRO A 322 -8.14 34.46 -6.01
CA PRO A 322 -6.83 35.12 -6.00
C PRO A 322 -6.05 35.01 -4.68
N ASP A 323 -6.75 35.03 -3.55
CA ASP A 323 -6.12 34.89 -2.23
C ASP A 323 -5.49 33.49 -2.04
N LEU A 324 -6.12 32.44 -2.58
CA LEU A 324 -5.54 31.09 -2.58
C LEU A 324 -4.31 30.98 -3.47
N ASP A 325 -4.33 31.59 -4.65
CA ASP A 325 -3.17 31.65 -5.54
C ASP A 325 -1.99 32.33 -4.83
N ALA A 326 -2.22 33.42 -4.11
CA ALA A 326 -1.17 34.14 -3.36
C ALA A 326 -0.59 33.28 -2.23
N LEU A 327 -1.45 32.59 -1.46
CA LEU A 327 -1.00 31.69 -0.39
C LEU A 327 -0.24 30.47 -0.91
N LEU A 328 -0.66 29.90 -2.04
CA LEU A 328 0.03 28.80 -2.71
C LEU A 328 1.40 29.23 -3.23
N ASP A 329 1.49 30.42 -3.83
CA ASP A 329 2.77 30.98 -4.28
C ASP A 329 3.70 31.23 -3.06
N GLN A 330 3.19 31.75 -1.95
CA GLN A 330 3.94 31.92 -0.71
C GLN A 330 4.48 30.58 -0.16
N LEU A 331 3.62 29.57 -0.08
CA LEU A 331 4.00 28.23 0.36
C LEU A 331 5.10 27.61 -0.51
N ILE A 332 4.97 27.72 -1.84
CA ILE A 332 5.92 27.09 -2.78
C ILE A 332 7.25 27.83 -2.85
N GLN A 333 7.22 29.18 -2.85
CA GLN A 333 8.42 30.00 -3.03
C GLN A 333 9.18 30.20 -1.73
N ASN A 334 8.44 30.50 -0.67
CA ASN A 334 9.02 30.90 0.62
C ASN A 334 9.03 29.76 1.65
N LYS A 335 8.39 28.61 1.32
CA LYS A 335 8.21 27.48 2.25
C LYS A 335 7.54 27.89 3.58
N LYS A 336 6.63 28.87 3.52
CA LYS A 336 5.91 29.40 4.67
C LYS A 336 4.41 29.12 4.53
N LEU A 337 3.82 28.71 5.65
CA LEU A 337 2.37 28.56 5.79
C LEU A 337 1.70 29.94 6.01
N PRO A 338 0.36 30.03 5.84
CA PRO A 338 -0.37 31.26 6.13
C PRO A 338 -0.23 31.75 7.58
N ASN A 339 0.05 30.84 8.52
CA ASN A 339 0.31 31.16 9.94
C ASN A 339 1.77 31.56 10.21
N GLY A 340 2.63 31.63 9.18
CA GLY A 340 4.03 32.01 9.30
C GLY A 340 5.00 30.85 9.59
N ASP A 341 4.50 29.64 9.88
CA ASP A 341 5.35 28.47 10.11
C ASP A 341 6.14 28.07 8.86
N GLU A 342 7.38 27.63 9.05
CA GLU A 342 8.22 27.14 7.95
C GLU A 342 7.96 25.65 7.68
N VAL A 343 7.93 25.30 6.41
CA VAL A 343 7.77 23.93 5.91
C VAL A 343 9.09 23.45 5.36
N SER A 344 9.67 22.42 5.97
CA SER A 344 10.99 21.91 5.60
C SER A 344 10.94 20.72 4.64
N GLN A 345 9.89 19.87 4.72
CA GLN A 345 9.83 18.61 3.96
C GLN A 345 8.91 18.71 2.74
N PRO A 346 9.29 18.11 1.59
CA PRO A 346 8.44 18.07 0.39
C PRO A 346 7.05 17.44 0.61
N SER A 347 6.95 16.44 1.49
CA SER A 347 5.69 15.78 1.83
C SER A 347 4.72 16.71 2.57
N GLU A 348 5.23 17.61 3.40
CA GLU A 348 4.42 18.63 4.09
C GLU A 348 3.89 19.66 3.09
N ILE A 349 4.72 20.10 2.13
CA ILE A 349 4.28 21.02 1.06
C ILE A 349 3.07 20.42 0.31
N TRP A 350 3.13 19.15 -0.06
CA TRP A 350 2.03 18.51 -0.77
C TRP A 350 0.74 18.44 0.06
N ARG A 351 0.87 18.19 1.37
CA ARG A 351 -0.29 18.20 2.28
C ARG A 351 -0.94 19.57 2.31
N HIS A 352 -0.16 20.62 2.52
CA HIS A 352 -0.68 21.99 2.62
C HIS A 352 -1.19 22.55 1.28
N VAL A 353 -0.62 22.13 0.16
CA VAL A 353 -1.19 22.45 -1.17
C VAL A 353 -2.60 21.87 -1.30
N ARG A 354 -2.83 20.62 -0.84
CA ARG A 354 -4.17 20.01 -0.88
C ARG A 354 -5.18 20.73 0.02
N GLU A 355 -4.73 21.21 1.19
CA GLU A 355 -5.54 22.03 2.09
C GLU A 355 -5.92 23.37 1.42
N LEU A 356 -4.93 24.11 0.93
CA LEU A 356 -5.13 25.43 0.32
C LEU A 356 -5.96 25.38 -0.97
N VAL A 357 -5.77 24.39 -1.83
CA VAL A 357 -6.60 24.23 -3.04
C VAL A 357 -8.08 24.02 -2.69
N CYS A 358 -8.37 23.38 -1.56
CA CYS A 358 -9.74 23.26 -1.04
C CYS A 358 -10.25 24.55 -0.39
N GLY A 359 -9.41 25.54 -0.18
CA GLY A 359 -9.78 26.85 0.33
C GLY A 359 -9.56 27.07 1.83
N PHE A 360 -8.79 26.22 2.50
CA PHE A 360 -8.54 26.30 3.93
C PHE A 360 -7.10 25.90 4.29
N TYR A 361 -6.73 26.18 5.54
CA TYR A 361 -5.55 25.65 6.21
C TYR A 361 -5.84 25.41 7.68
N TYR A 362 -4.98 24.67 8.38
CA TYR A 362 -5.15 24.43 9.81
C TYR A 362 -4.36 25.47 10.61
N LEU A 363 -5.02 26.03 11.65
CA LEU A 363 -4.40 26.78 12.72
C LEU A 363 -4.55 26.03 14.05
N TRP A 364 -3.69 26.43 14.99
CA TRP A 364 -3.84 26.02 16.38
C TRP A 364 -4.82 26.95 17.10
N ASP A 365 -5.78 26.38 17.84
CA ASP A 365 -6.73 27.13 18.65
C ASP A 365 -6.86 26.49 20.06
N PRO A 366 -6.54 27.22 21.14
CA PRO A 366 -5.94 28.56 21.12
C PRO A 366 -4.53 28.59 20.53
N GLU A 367 -4.01 29.78 20.17
CA GLU A 367 -2.63 29.95 19.70
C GLU A 367 -1.64 29.39 20.73
N PRO A 368 -0.74 28.51 20.34
CA PRO A 368 0.17 27.88 21.28
C PRO A 368 1.16 28.91 21.85
N PRO A 369 1.42 28.88 23.18
CA PRO A 369 2.51 29.63 23.75
C PRO A 369 3.87 29.24 23.14
N ALA A 370 4.84 30.16 23.14
CA ALA A 370 6.18 29.92 22.61
C ALA A 370 6.82 28.65 23.22
N GLU A 371 6.70 28.46 24.53
CA GLU A 371 7.21 27.27 25.23
C GLU A 371 6.62 25.94 24.68
N TRP A 372 5.31 25.94 24.34
CA TRP A 372 4.67 24.77 23.74
C TRP A 372 5.22 24.47 22.34
N MET A 373 5.40 25.52 21.53
CA MET A 373 5.94 25.39 20.18
C MET A 373 7.41 24.93 20.18
N GLU A 374 8.21 25.43 21.09
CA GLU A 374 9.62 25.04 21.25
C GLU A 374 9.74 23.59 21.71
N ALA A 375 9.02 23.20 22.75
CA ALA A 375 9.03 21.83 23.26
C ALA A 375 8.51 20.84 22.21
N ARG A 376 7.44 21.17 21.49
CA ARG A 376 6.91 20.36 20.40
C ARG A 376 7.92 20.21 19.25
N ARG A 377 8.59 21.29 18.87
CA ARG A 377 9.62 21.27 17.82
C ARG A 377 10.80 20.40 18.23
N ALA A 378 11.29 20.58 19.45
CA ALA A 378 12.39 19.78 19.99
C ALA A 378 12.03 18.29 20.08
N TRP A 379 10.83 17.98 20.55
CA TRP A 379 10.33 16.59 20.61
C TRP A 379 10.21 15.97 19.21
N ARG A 380 9.60 16.66 18.25
CA ARG A 380 9.47 16.16 16.86
C ARG A 380 10.83 15.96 16.18
N ALA A 381 11.79 16.85 16.41
CA ALA A 381 13.14 16.68 15.88
C ALA A 381 13.83 15.44 16.49
N PHE A 382 13.70 15.25 17.80
CA PHE A 382 14.22 14.07 18.49
C PHE A 382 13.58 12.77 17.97
N VAL A 383 12.26 12.75 17.79
CA VAL A 383 11.54 11.59 17.22
C VAL A 383 12.02 11.30 15.80
N ALA A 384 12.14 12.32 14.95
CA ALA A 384 12.61 12.17 13.58
C ALA A 384 14.03 11.60 13.52
N GLU A 385 14.94 12.13 14.32
CA GLU A 385 16.31 11.65 14.43
C GLU A 385 16.36 10.17 14.85
N ARG A 386 15.60 9.76 15.87
CA ARG A 386 15.57 8.38 16.35
C ARG A 386 14.98 7.41 15.34
N ILE A 387 13.95 7.82 14.59
CA ILE A 387 13.38 7.03 13.50
C ILE A 387 14.40 6.88 12.35
N ASP A 388 15.09 7.98 11.97
CA ASP A 388 16.08 7.95 10.88
C ASP A 388 17.33 7.14 11.25
N GLU A 389 17.83 7.28 12.47
CA GLU A 389 18.98 6.49 12.96
C GLU A 389 18.67 5.00 13.07
N ASN A 390 17.44 4.64 13.39
CA ASN A 390 16.93 3.26 13.51
C ASN A 390 17.83 2.27 14.29
N ARG A 391 18.69 2.79 15.17
CA ARG A 391 19.65 1.96 15.92
C ARG A 391 18.97 1.06 16.95
N GLU A 392 17.85 1.50 17.48
CA GLU A 392 17.11 0.84 18.56
C GLU A 392 15.83 0.15 18.08
N GLY A 393 15.58 0.16 16.77
CA GLY A 393 14.40 -0.44 16.15
C GLY A 393 13.10 0.26 16.51
N LEU A 394 13.15 1.54 16.91
CA LEU A 394 11.98 2.37 17.20
C LEU A 394 11.49 3.03 15.91
N ASP A 395 10.20 2.86 15.60
CA ASP A 395 9.62 3.27 14.32
C ASP A 395 8.42 4.22 14.44
N SER A 396 8.06 4.57 15.65
CA SER A 396 6.93 5.46 15.93
C SER A 396 7.17 6.37 17.13
N GLU A 397 6.53 7.53 17.11
CA GLU A 397 6.54 8.47 18.23
C GLU A 397 6.12 7.79 19.55
N LEU A 398 5.13 6.91 19.51
CA LEU A 398 4.66 6.20 20.70
C LEU A 398 5.73 5.28 21.30
N GLN A 399 6.46 4.55 20.46
CA GLN A 399 7.54 3.67 20.95
C GLN A 399 8.70 4.47 21.55
N ILE A 400 9.05 5.60 20.94
CA ILE A 400 10.08 6.50 21.45
C ILE A 400 9.63 7.10 22.78
N ALA A 401 8.37 7.54 22.90
CA ALA A 401 7.80 8.03 24.15
C ALA A 401 7.83 6.96 25.26
N ASN A 402 7.49 5.72 24.94
CA ASN A 402 7.54 4.61 25.88
C ASN A 402 8.99 4.26 26.29
N ALA A 403 9.95 4.33 25.37
CA ALA A 403 11.36 4.11 25.64
C ALA A 403 11.93 5.21 26.56
N CYS A 404 11.51 6.48 26.37
CA CYS A 404 11.81 7.57 27.29
C CYS A 404 11.22 7.30 28.70
N THR A 405 9.95 6.90 28.76
CA THR A 405 9.28 6.57 30.02
C THR A 405 9.93 5.37 30.74
N ALA A 406 10.41 4.38 29.99
CA ALA A 406 11.12 3.21 30.52
C ALA A 406 12.59 3.49 30.91
N GLY A 407 13.11 4.70 30.64
CA GLY A 407 14.49 5.08 30.93
C GLY A 407 15.54 4.46 29.99
N THR A 408 15.12 3.91 28.86
CA THR A 408 16.03 3.36 27.83
C THR A 408 16.50 4.41 26.84
N LEU A 409 15.82 5.55 26.76
CA LEU A 409 16.19 6.75 26.03
C LEU A 409 16.23 7.98 26.96
N ASP A 410 16.97 9.03 26.53
CA ASP A 410 16.93 10.32 27.19
C ASP A 410 15.51 10.91 27.14
N ALA A 411 14.90 11.06 28.31
CA ALA A 411 13.54 11.54 28.46
C ALA A 411 13.40 13.08 28.43
N SER A 412 14.51 13.82 28.44
CA SER A 412 14.48 15.28 28.61
C SER A 412 13.57 16.03 27.63
N LYS A 413 13.54 15.60 26.35
CA LYS A 413 12.67 16.19 25.33
C LYS A 413 11.23 15.74 25.45
N TYR A 414 11.02 14.49 25.87
CA TYR A 414 9.70 13.94 26.12
C TYR A 414 9.03 14.59 27.33
N ASP A 415 9.76 14.72 28.43
CA ASP A 415 9.25 15.33 29.66
C ASP A 415 8.90 16.80 29.45
N ALA A 416 9.80 17.57 28.79
CA ALA A 416 9.52 18.95 28.42
C ALA A 416 8.28 19.08 27.51
N TRP A 417 8.09 18.16 26.56
CA TRP A 417 6.92 18.12 25.70
C TRP A 417 5.65 17.76 26.47
N THR A 418 5.68 16.72 27.29
CA THR A 418 4.48 16.27 28.04
C THR A 418 4.05 17.29 29.08
N GLU A 419 4.99 17.98 29.74
CA GLU A 419 4.68 19.05 30.69
C GLU A 419 3.84 20.15 30.05
N VAL A 420 4.25 20.67 28.89
CA VAL A 420 3.53 21.75 28.21
C VAL A 420 2.31 21.25 27.44
N ARG A 421 2.38 20.06 26.84
CA ARG A 421 1.26 19.46 26.12
C ARG A 421 0.05 19.27 27.03
N ASP A 422 0.25 18.76 28.21
CA ASP A 422 -0.82 18.41 29.14
C ASP A 422 -1.32 19.66 29.89
N ARG A 423 -0.51 20.73 29.94
CA ARG A 423 -0.89 22.03 30.50
C ARG A 423 -1.85 22.81 29.58
N TYR A 424 -1.65 22.69 28.27
CA TYR A 424 -2.41 23.44 27.28
C TYR A 424 -3.27 22.50 26.40
N ARG A 425 -4.58 22.79 26.32
CA ARG A 425 -5.48 22.09 25.39
C ARG A 425 -5.53 22.85 24.05
N ILE A 426 -4.66 22.48 23.14
CA ILE A 426 -4.53 23.10 21.82
C ILE A 426 -5.07 22.14 20.76
N ASN A 427 -5.98 22.64 19.93
CA ASN A 427 -6.56 21.87 18.83
C ASN A 427 -6.14 22.46 17.49
N ALA A 428 -6.10 21.61 16.44
CA ALA A 428 -5.99 22.07 15.07
C ALA A 428 -7.39 22.34 14.53
N VAL A 429 -7.68 23.59 14.19
CA VAL A 429 -8.97 24.01 13.64
C VAL A 429 -8.80 24.47 12.19
N PRO A 430 -9.77 24.15 11.29
CA PRO A 430 -9.69 24.61 9.91
C PRO A 430 -10.08 26.11 9.85
N VAL A 431 -9.22 26.88 9.20
CA VAL A 431 -9.48 28.30 8.88
C VAL A 431 -9.78 28.40 7.40
N TRP A 432 -10.99 28.80 7.08
CA TRP A 432 -11.45 28.95 5.72
C TRP A 432 -11.08 30.33 5.17
N VAL A 433 -10.31 30.34 4.08
CA VAL A 433 -10.03 31.52 3.28
C VAL A 433 -11.25 31.81 2.38
N THR A 434 -11.73 30.74 1.72
CA THR A 434 -12.93 30.78 0.87
C THR A 434 -13.44 29.36 0.63
N ASP A 435 -14.74 29.23 0.37
CA ASP A 435 -15.34 27.97 -0.07
C ASP A 435 -15.58 27.91 -1.60
N SER A 436 -15.03 28.86 -2.36
CA SER A 436 -15.28 29.00 -3.81
C SER A 436 -14.92 27.74 -4.58
N THR A 437 -13.83 27.06 -4.24
CA THR A 437 -13.44 25.79 -4.88
C THR A 437 -14.47 24.70 -4.61
N LEU A 438 -14.95 24.59 -3.37
CA LEU A 438 -15.93 23.56 -3.00
C LEU A 438 -17.31 23.82 -3.63
N ARG A 439 -17.72 25.09 -3.79
CA ARG A 439 -18.93 25.44 -4.54
C ARG A 439 -18.81 25.06 -6.00
N GLN A 440 -17.67 25.30 -6.63
CA GLN A 440 -17.41 24.85 -8.00
C GLN A 440 -17.42 23.31 -8.10
N VAL A 441 -16.90 22.59 -7.09
CA VAL A 441 -17.02 21.12 -7.02
C VAL A 441 -18.49 20.70 -6.98
N ALA A 442 -19.31 21.33 -6.15
CA ALA A 442 -20.75 21.07 -6.07
C ALA A 442 -21.46 21.28 -7.40
N GLU A 443 -21.08 22.33 -8.16
CA GLU A 443 -21.59 22.60 -9.50
C GLU A 443 -21.23 21.52 -10.54
N GLN A 444 -20.15 20.77 -10.35
CA GLN A 444 -19.76 19.66 -11.23
C GLN A 444 -20.59 18.40 -11.00
N ILE A 445 -21.23 18.26 -9.86
CA ILE A 445 -21.98 17.04 -9.50
C ILE A 445 -23.42 17.21 -10.00
N LYS A 446 -23.74 16.53 -11.13
CA LYS A 446 -25.05 16.59 -11.78
C LYS A 446 -25.81 15.27 -11.74
N GLU A 447 -25.11 14.19 -11.50
CA GLU A 447 -25.61 12.83 -11.46
C GLU A 447 -25.14 12.13 -10.18
N PRO A 448 -25.75 11.00 -9.78
CA PRO A 448 -25.35 10.25 -8.60
C PRO A 448 -23.86 9.94 -8.61
N THR A 449 -23.11 10.50 -7.66
CA THR A 449 -21.64 10.50 -7.66
C THR A 449 -21.11 10.27 -6.24
N LEU A 450 -20.11 9.41 -6.09
CA LEU A 450 -19.31 9.30 -4.87
C LEU A 450 -18.23 10.38 -4.87
N ILE A 451 -18.30 11.31 -3.90
CA ILE A 451 -17.37 12.43 -3.77
C ILE A 451 -16.35 12.09 -2.70
N TRP A 452 -15.12 11.84 -3.12
CA TRP A 452 -14.03 11.39 -2.26
C TRP A 452 -13.21 12.56 -1.73
N VAL A 453 -13.08 12.64 -0.41
CA VAL A 453 -12.36 13.71 0.29
C VAL A 453 -11.28 13.15 1.21
N GLU A 454 -10.14 13.80 1.28
CA GLU A 454 -9.05 13.45 2.18
C GLU A 454 -9.23 14.09 3.56
N HIS A 455 -9.56 15.39 3.59
CA HIS A 455 -9.66 16.17 4.81
C HIS A 455 -11.07 16.15 5.38
N ARG A 456 -11.16 15.93 6.70
CA ARG A 456 -12.44 15.95 7.42
C ARG A 456 -13.17 17.30 7.24
N ALA A 457 -12.45 18.40 7.36
CA ALA A 457 -13.02 19.75 7.21
C ALA A 457 -13.67 19.95 5.83
N VAL A 458 -13.05 19.40 4.76
CA VAL A 458 -13.60 19.45 3.40
C VAL A 458 -14.90 18.66 3.30
N GLY A 459 -14.94 17.45 3.89
CA GLY A 459 -16.13 16.62 3.87
C GLY A 459 -17.31 17.25 4.63
N GLU A 460 -17.05 17.84 5.79
CA GLU A 460 -18.05 18.56 6.59
C GLU A 460 -18.56 19.80 5.83
N ARG A 461 -17.65 20.58 5.24
CA ARG A 461 -18.02 21.79 4.49
C ARG A 461 -18.79 21.49 3.20
N LEU A 462 -18.39 20.45 2.45
CA LEU A 462 -19.16 20.00 1.28
C LEU A 462 -20.55 19.48 1.68
N SER A 463 -20.65 18.77 2.81
CA SER A 463 -21.93 18.30 3.33
C SER A 463 -22.88 19.48 3.62
N GLU A 464 -22.37 20.56 4.22
CA GLU A 464 -23.13 21.80 4.43
C GLU A 464 -23.56 22.47 3.11
N ILE A 465 -22.64 22.59 2.14
CA ILE A 465 -22.89 23.23 0.85
C ILE A 465 -23.91 22.46 0.01
N MET A 466 -23.83 21.14 0.00
CA MET A 466 -24.61 20.28 -0.90
C MET A 466 -25.83 19.65 -0.23
N GLY A 467 -25.94 19.69 1.09
CA GLY A 467 -26.98 18.97 1.84
C GLY A 467 -26.86 17.45 1.77
N LEU A 468 -25.68 16.92 1.44
CA LEU A 468 -25.43 15.49 1.28
C LEU A 468 -24.82 14.88 2.54
N PRO A 469 -25.07 13.57 2.83
CA PRO A 469 -24.43 12.89 3.96
C PRO A 469 -22.93 12.72 3.73
N TYR A 470 -22.15 12.87 4.82
CA TYR A 470 -20.73 12.61 4.84
C TYR A 470 -20.42 11.34 5.61
N PHE A 471 -20.02 10.29 4.89
CA PHE A 471 -19.67 8.97 5.42
C PHE A 471 -18.20 8.93 5.85
N ARG A 472 -18.00 8.75 7.16
CA ARG A 472 -16.68 8.78 7.80
C ARG A 472 -16.32 7.43 8.40
N ARG A 473 -16.01 7.46 9.69
CA ARG A 473 -15.54 6.30 10.47
C ARG A 473 -16.50 5.12 10.33
N LYS A 474 -15.98 3.96 9.95
CA LYS A 474 -16.73 2.72 9.70
C LYS A 474 -17.77 2.86 8.56
N GLY A 475 -17.62 3.83 7.66
CA GLY A 475 -18.57 4.05 6.55
C GLY A 475 -19.94 4.55 6.99
N LYS A 476 -20.02 5.20 8.14
CA LYS A 476 -21.27 5.76 8.68
C LYS A 476 -21.27 7.29 8.63
N ASP A 477 -22.46 7.85 8.41
CA ASP A 477 -22.73 9.27 8.53
C ASP A 477 -22.91 9.71 10.00
N SER A 478 -23.30 10.95 10.23
CA SER A 478 -23.58 11.48 11.57
C SER A 478 -24.78 10.84 12.25
N ASN A 479 -25.72 10.27 11.49
CA ASN A 479 -26.94 9.63 11.98
C ASN A 479 -26.77 8.12 12.19
N GLY A 480 -25.60 7.58 11.85
CA GLY A 480 -25.30 6.16 11.99
C GLY A 480 -25.69 5.31 10.77
N LEU A 481 -26.24 5.92 9.69
CA LEU A 481 -26.54 5.24 8.43
C LEU A 481 -25.25 4.77 7.76
N SER A 482 -25.22 3.52 7.29
CA SER A 482 -24.09 2.99 6.51
C SER A 482 -24.20 3.44 5.06
N ILE A 483 -23.05 3.69 4.41
CA ILE A 483 -23.02 3.97 2.98
C ILE A 483 -23.57 2.81 2.14
N GLU A 484 -23.44 1.58 2.63
CA GLU A 484 -23.93 0.38 1.94
C GLU A 484 -25.45 0.27 1.97
N ASP A 485 -26.10 0.94 2.91
CA ASP A 485 -27.56 1.03 3.06
C ASP A 485 -28.12 2.35 2.46
N TYR A 486 -27.24 3.22 1.94
CA TYR A 486 -27.66 4.50 1.36
C TYR A 486 -28.12 4.33 -0.09
N ASP A 487 -29.11 5.11 -0.50
CA ASP A 487 -29.69 5.05 -1.84
C ASP A 487 -28.66 5.41 -2.93
N PRO A 488 -28.30 4.47 -3.81
CA PRO A 488 -27.32 4.70 -4.88
C PRO A 488 -27.78 5.65 -5.98
N SER A 489 -29.07 6.01 -6.03
CA SER A 489 -29.57 7.06 -6.92
C SER A 489 -29.21 8.47 -6.47
N LEU A 490 -28.60 8.61 -5.30
CA LEU A 490 -28.18 9.87 -4.72
C LEU A 490 -26.65 9.96 -4.65
N SER A 491 -26.13 11.19 -4.61
CA SER A 491 -24.70 11.44 -4.39
C SER A 491 -24.35 11.34 -2.90
N ALA A 492 -23.11 10.94 -2.61
CA ALA A 492 -22.61 10.82 -1.24
C ALA A 492 -21.18 11.33 -1.11
N ILE A 493 -20.84 11.89 0.05
CA ILE A 493 -19.47 12.34 0.36
C ILE A 493 -18.79 11.29 1.23
N LEU A 494 -17.57 10.87 0.85
CA LEU A 494 -16.83 9.78 1.51
C LEU A 494 -15.43 10.20 1.90
N SER A 495 -15.04 9.86 3.13
CA SER A 495 -13.63 9.95 3.55
C SER A 495 -12.81 8.86 2.88
N ILE A 496 -11.76 9.22 2.15
CA ILE A 496 -10.82 8.27 1.52
C ILE A 496 -10.22 7.34 2.58
N ALA A 497 -9.73 7.90 3.69
CA ALA A 497 -9.09 7.13 4.75
C ALA A 497 -9.98 6.01 5.32
N SER A 498 -11.29 6.25 5.43
CA SER A 498 -12.23 5.33 6.09
C SER A 498 -12.96 4.39 5.12
N ASN A 499 -13.03 4.71 3.83
CA ASN A 499 -13.89 4.00 2.88
C ASN A 499 -13.16 3.39 1.67
N LYS A 500 -11.86 3.63 1.53
CA LYS A 500 -11.05 3.03 0.44
C LYS A 500 -10.93 1.51 0.54
N GLN A 501 -11.20 0.90 1.70
CA GLN A 501 -11.11 -0.54 1.92
C GLN A 501 -12.42 -1.12 2.43
N GLY A 502 -12.70 -2.37 2.09
CA GLY A 502 -13.77 -3.18 2.66
C GLY A 502 -15.20 -2.78 2.33
N ARG A 503 -15.43 -1.92 1.33
CA ARG A 503 -16.77 -1.47 0.90
C ARG A 503 -17.17 -2.01 -0.45
N ASN A 504 -18.45 -2.27 -0.60
CA ASN A 504 -19.09 -2.70 -1.85
C ASN A 504 -19.93 -1.54 -2.37
N LEU A 505 -19.36 -0.75 -3.31
CA LEU A 505 -19.99 0.47 -3.82
C LEU A 505 -20.23 0.41 -5.34
N GLN A 506 -20.32 -0.79 -5.91
CA GLN A 506 -20.53 -1.02 -7.34
C GLN A 506 -21.94 -0.59 -7.84
N ALA A 507 -22.84 -0.23 -6.94
CA ALA A 507 -24.09 0.41 -7.33
C ALA A 507 -23.89 1.84 -7.88
N TRP A 508 -22.77 2.47 -7.58
CA TRP A 508 -22.35 3.74 -8.20
C TRP A 508 -21.33 3.46 -9.30
N HIS A 509 -21.35 4.30 -10.33
CA HIS A 509 -20.37 4.26 -11.43
C HIS A 509 -19.65 5.59 -11.65
N ARG A 510 -19.90 6.61 -10.81
CA ARG A 510 -19.25 7.92 -10.90
C ARG A 510 -18.49 8.24 -9.62
N ASN A 511 -17.22 8.61 -9.79
CA ASN A 511 -16.33 8.99 -8.70
C ASN A 511 -15.77 10.38 -8.97
N PHE A 512 -15.84 11.26 -7.99
CA PHE A 512 -15.22 12.58 -8.03
C PHE A 512 -14.22 12.69 -6.88
N VAL A 513 -12.94 12.85 -7.17
CA VAL A 513 -11.87 12.95 -6.17
C VAL A 513 -11.47 14.41 -6.03
N VAL A 514 -11.76 15.00 -4.89
CA VAL A 514 -11.56 16.45 -4.65
C VAL A 514 -10.08 16.82 -4.65
N THR A 515 -9.21 15.97 -4.11
CA THR A 515 -7.76 16.10 -4.21
C THR A 515 -7.13 14.71 -4.36
N PRO A 516 -6.38 14.44 -5.45
CA PRO A 516 -5.77 13.13 -5.64
C PRO A 516 -4.63 12.89 -4.63
N PRO A 517 -4.63 11.77 -3.90
CA PRO A 517 -3.49 11.38 -3.08
C PRO A 517 -2.31 10.96 -3.99
N PRO A 518 -1.05 11.23 -3.60
CA PRO A 518 0.14 10.86 -4.37
C PRO A 518 0.53 9.39 -4.15
N ASN A 519 -0.43 8.48 -4.27
CA ASN A 519 -0.24 7.06 -3.98
C ASN A 519 -1.14 6.20 -4.86
N GLY A 520 -0.53 5.45 -5.79
CA GLY A 520 -1.24 4.60 -6.75
C GLY A 520 -2.09 3.52 -6.08
N ALA A 521 -1.60 2.88 -5.02
CA ALA A 521 -2.35 1.84 -4.32
C ALA A 521 -3.63 2.37 -3.64
N ILE A 522 -3.62 3.62 -3.16
CA ILE A 522 -4.82 4.25 -2.59
C ILE A 522 -5.86 4.51 -3.68
N LEU A 523 -5.43 5.04 -4.82
CA LEU A 523 -6.33 5.30 -5.95
C LEU A 523 -6.87 4.00 -6.54
N GLU A 524 -6.03 2.99 -6.67
CA GLU A 524 -6.44 1.65 -7.11
C GLU A 524 -7.55 1.08 -6.21
N GLN A 525 -7.34 1.12 -4.88
CA GLN A 525 -8.34 0.68 -3.91
C GLN A 525 -9.64 1.49 -3.97
N LEU A 526 -9.55 2.81 -4.20
CA LEU A 526 -10.70 3.68 -4.34
C LEU A 526 -11.53 3.32 -5.58
N ILE A 527 -10.87 3.23 -6.74
CA ILE A 527 -11.54 2.88 -8.01
C ILE A 527 -12.14 1.48 -7.92
N ALA A 528 -11.46 0.54 -7.29
CA ALA A 528 -11.94 -0.81 -7.07
C ALA A 528 -13.19 -0.91 -6.17
N ARG A 529 -13.66 0.17 -5.54
CA ARG A 529 -14.94 0.15 -4.81
C ARG A 529 -16.14 0.17 -5.75
N THR A 530 -16.00 0.83 -6.88
CA THR A 530 -17.05 0.96 -7.91
C THR A 530 -16.78 0.07 -9.12
N HIS A 531 -15.53 -0.06 -9.57
CA HIS A 531 -15.12 -0.94 -10.66
C HIS A 531 -14.76 -2.35 -10.13
N ARG A 532 -15.77 -3.17 -9.96
CA ARG A 532 -15.66 -4.55 -9.45
C ARG A 532 -16.81 -5.40 -9.95
N GLU A 533 -16.73 -6.70 -9.74
CA GLU A 533 -17.78 -7.65 -10.04
C GLU A 533 -19.14 -7.16 -9.50
N GLY A 534 -20.18 -7.29 -10.32
CA GLY A 534 -21.53 -6.77 -10.04
C GLY A 534 -21.72 -5.29 -10.42
N GLN A 535 -20.74 -4.65 -11.08
CA GLN A 535 -20.97 -3.36 -11.72
C GLN A 535 -21.86 -3.54 -12.94
N THR A 536 -22.97 -2.81 -12.98
CA THR A 536 -23.99 -2.93 -14.06
C THR A 536 -23.86 -1.83 -15.12
N ALA A 537 -23.05 -0.81 -14.88
CA ALA A 537 -22.80 0.24 -15.85
C ALA A 537 -21.66 -0.15 -16.80
N ASP A 538 -21.76 0.21 -18.07
CA ASP A 538 -20.73 -0.05 -19.09
C ASP A 538 -19.43 0.69 -18.81
N THR A 539 -19.49 1.82 -18.10
CA THR A 539 -18.34 2.67 -17.82
C THR A 539 -18.35 3.22 -16.40
N VAL A 540 -17.24 3.07 -15.69
CA VAL A 540 -16.97 3.73 -14.43
C VAL A 540 -16.18 5.01 -14.67
N PHE A 541 -16.72 6.14 -14.27
CA PHE A 541 -16.10 7.44 -14.43
C PHE A 541 -15.34 7.84 -13.17
N VAL A 542 -14.11 8.34 -13.36
CA VAL A 542 -13.28 8.89 -12.28
C VAL A 542 -12.80 10.26 -12.67
N ARG A 543 -13.20 11.28 -11.92
CA ARG A 543 -12.83 12.66 -12.18
C ARG A 543 -12.01 13.23 -11.04
N PHE A 544 -10.86 13.82 -11.35
CA PHE A 544 -9.98 14.46 -10.39
C PHE A 544 -10.07 15.97 -10.47
N ALA A 545 -10.31 16.64 -9.34
CA ALA A 545 -10.14 18.08 -9.27
C ALA A 545 -8.67 18.41 -9.01
N MET A 546 -8.10 19.27 -9.84
CA MET A 546 -6.67 19.56 -9.84
C MET A 546 -6.37 20.95 -9.22
N GLY A 547 -6.64 22.04 -9.89
CA GLY A 547 -6.48 23.41 -9.36
C GLY A 547 -5.04 23.91 -9.19
N HIS A 548 -4.05 23.03 -9.02
CA HIS A 548 -2.66 23.40 -8.86
C HIS A 548 -1.71 22.36 -9.48
N TYR A 549 -0.57 22.80 -10.05
CA TYR A 549 0.37 21.90 -10.74
C TYR A 549 0.95 20.79 -9.83
N GLN A 550 1.04 21.00 -8.52
CA GLN A 550 1.50 19.97 -7.58
C GLN A 550 0.52 18.78 -7.48
N LEU A 551 -0.78 18.98 -7.74
CA LEU A 551 -1.74 17.89 -7.79
C LEU A 551 -1.56 17.04 -9.06
N TYR A 552 -1.18 17.63 -10.17
CA TYR A 552 -0.77 16.88 -11.36
C TYR A 552 0.47 16.01 -11.08
N ARG A 553 1.47 16.55 -10.36
CA ARG A 553 2.63 15.76 -9.93
C ARG A 553 2.25 14.62 -8.98
N ALA A 554 1.29 14.85 -8.09
CA ALA A 554 0.77 13.80 -7.21
C ALA A 554 0.08 12.69 -8.01
N LEU A 555 -0.71 13.05 -9.01
CA LEU A 555 -1.36 12.08 -9.91
C LEU A 555 -0.32 11.35 -10.79
N ASP A 556 0.67 12.04 -11.33
CA ASP A 556 1.78 11.42 -12.07
C ASP A 556 2.55 10.40 -11.22
N GLN A 557 2.79 10.73 -9.93
CA GLN A 557 3.40 9.79 -8.99
C GLN A 557 2.52 8.55 -8.78
N ALA A 558 1.20 8.72 -8.64
CA ALA A 558 0.28 7.60 -8.51
C ALA A 558 0.28 6.68 -9.74
N PHE A 559 0.40 7.25 -10.95
CA PHE A 559 0.58 6.46 -12.18
C PHE A 559 1.94 5.75 -12.25
N ALA A 560 2.99 6.37 -11.74
CA ALA A 560 4.31 5.71 -11.63
C ALA A 560 4.26 4.54 -10.65
N ASP A 561 3.61 4.72 -9.50
CA ASP A 561 3.37 3.65 -8.52
C ASP A 561 2.57 2.49 -9.16
N ALA A 562 1.50 2.80 -9.91
CA ALA A 562 0.67 1.80 -10.57
C ALA A 562 1.48 0.99 -11.61
N ARG A 563 2.34 1.64 -12.42
CA ARG A 563 3.25 0.93 -13.35
C ARG A 563 4.21 0.01 -12.62
N TYR A 564 4.81 0.49 -11.52
CA TYR A 564 5.68 -0.36 -10.73
C TYR A 564 4.95 -1.61 -10.22
N ILE A 565 3.72 -1.46 -9.70
CA ILE A 565 2.91 -2.57 -9.21
C ILE A 565 2.59 -3.55 -10.35
N GLU A 566 2.20 -3.06 -11.52
CA GLU A 566 1.90 -3.90 -12.68
C GLU A 566 3.15 -4.62 -13.19
N ASP A 567 4.29 -3.94 -13.32
CA ASP A 567 5.56 -4.54 -13.72
C ASP A 567 6.02 -5.61 -12.71
N ALA A 568 5.90 -5.32 -11.40
CA ALA A 568 6.41 -6.18 -10.34
C ALA A 568 5.47 -7.32 -9.94
N GLN A 569 4.16 -7.18 -10.15
CA GLN A 569 3.15 -8.14 -9.71
C GLN A 569 2.25 -8.68 -10.83
N GLY A 570 2.33 -8.12 -12.03
CA GLY A 570 1.49 -8.52 -13.17
C GLY A 570 0.00 -8.20 -13.02
N GLN A 571 -0.40 -7.60 -11.91
CA GLN A 571 -1.79 -7.20 -11.71
C GLN A 571 -2.09 -5.94 -12.51
N LYS A 572 -3.02 -6.05 -13.45
CA LYS A 572 -3.50 -4.91 -14.22
C LYS A 572 -4.05 -3.84 -13.28
N GLN A 573 -3.45 -2.66 -13.33
CA GLN A 573 -3.84 -1.55 -12.48
C GLN A 573 -4.96 -0.75 -13.15
N LYS A 574 -6.04 -0.49 -12.42
CA LYS A 574 -7.21 0.27 -12.91
C LYS A 574 -6.84 1.67 -13.42
N LEU A 575 -5.84 2.29 -12.80
CA LEU A 575 -5.28 3.55 -13.29
C LEU A 575 -4.64 3.43 -14.68
N LEU A 576 -4.09 2.26 -15.04
CA LEU A 576 -3.36 2.07 -16.30
C LEU A 576 -4.26 1.58 -17.44
N ILE A 577 -5.26 0.75 -17.12
CA ILE A 577 -6.25 0.27 -18.11
C ILE A 577 -7.31 1.33 -18.43
N ALA A 578 -7.39 2.40 -17.62
CA ALA A 578 -8.37 3.45 -17.83
C ALA A 578 -8.10 4.29 -19.07
N ASP A 579 -9.15 4.54 -19.84
CA ASP A 579 -9.13 5.55 -20.92
C ASP A 579 -9.00 6.96 -20.34
N ARG A 580 -8.04 7.71 -20.84
CA ARG A 580 -7.84 9.11 -20.44
C ARG A 580 -8.56 10.03 -21.40
N ALA A 581 -9.65 10.63 -20.95
CA ALA A 581 -10.26 11.72 -21.70
C ALA A 581 -9.27 12.91 -21.77
N SER A 582 -8.92 13.34 -22.98
CA SER A 582 -8.04 14.49 -23.19
C SER A 582 -8.72 15.75 -22.64
N SER A 583 -8.37 16.14 -21.41
CA SER A 583 -8.69 17.47 -20.92
C SER A 583 -7.74 18.45 -21.61
N THR A 584 -8.26 19.39 -22.37
CA THR A 584 -7.46 20.52 -22.86
C THR A 584 -6.98 21.31 -21.62
N PRO A 585 -5.67 21.38 -21.33
CA PRO A 585 -5.20 22.13 -20.17
C PRO A 585 -5.57 23.59 -20.37
N THR A 586 -6.26 24.17 -19.41
CA THR A 586 -6.49 25.62 -19.42
C THR A 586 -5.13 26.31 -19.39
N THR A 587 -4.86 27.14 -20.37
CA THR A 587 -3.57 27.69 -20.83
C THR A 587 -2.67 28.35 -19.76
N ARG A 588 -3.09 28.47 -18.52
CA ARG A 588 -2.31 29.09 -17.42
C ARG A 588 -1.38 28.12 -16.68
N ALA A 589 -1.80 26.88 -16.41
CA ALA A 589 -0.96 25.89 -15.72
C ALA A 589 0.21 25.43 -16.60
N SER A 590 -0.02 25.24 -17.91
CA SER A 590 1.01 24.86 -18.89
C SER A 590 2.04 25.97 -19.15
N LYS A 591 1.62 27.26 -19.16
CA LYS A 591 2.53 28.39 -19.33
C LYS A 591 3.47 28.61 -18.14
N ARG A 592 3.07 28.30 -16.90
CA ARG A 592 3.95 28.36 -15.72
C ARG A 592 4.95 27.18 -15.67
N ALA A 593 4.58 25.99 -16.11
CA ALA A 593 5.47 24.84 -16.22
C ALA A 593 6.54 25.01 -17.32
N SER A 594 6.18 25.59 -18.48
CA SER A 594 7.10 25.83 -19.60
C SER A 594 8.09 26.99 -19.33
N LYS A 595 7.67 28.05 -18.62
CA LYS A 595 8.57 29.15 -18.25
C LYS A 595 9.67 28.72 -17.26
N ARG A 596 9.45 27.69 -16.42
CA ARG A 596 10.48 27.18 -15.50
C ARG A 596 11.46 26.16 -16.12
N LYS A 597 11.12 25.53 -17.25
CA LYS A 597 12.08 24.71 -18.01
C LYS A 597 13.09 25.55 -18.80
N GLY A 598 12.77 26.82 -19.09
CA GLY A 598 13.63 27.75 -19.85
C GLY A 598 14.66 28.53 -19.03
N THR A 599 14.64 28.48 -17.68
CA THR A 599 15.58 29.22 -16.81
C THR A 599 16.61 28.35 -16.09
N ARG A 600 16.75 27.08 -16.51
CA ARG A 600 17.89 26.22 -16.14
C ARG A 600 18.61 25.78 -17.42
N LYS A 601 19.33 26.72 -18.01
CA LYS A 601 20.48 26.51 -18.90
C LYS A 601 21.66 27.25 -18.33
#